data_22dbddf15947332e1548b18313c462e1
#
_entry.id   22dbddf15947332e1548b18313c462e1
#
_cell.length_a   1.000
_cell.length_b   1.000
_cell.length_c   1.000
_cell.angle_alpha   90.00
_cell.angle_beta   90.00
_cell.angle_gamma   90.00
#
_symmetry.space_group_name_H-M   'P 1'
#
loop_
_entity.id
_entity.type
_entity.pdbx_description
1 polymer ?
#
loop_
_entity_poly.entity_id
_entity_poly.type
_entity_poly.pdbx_seq_one_letter_code
_entity_poly.pdbx_strand_id
1 'polypeptide(L)'
;MTGEPIGVAGSGPNSVQSCIPMTDRITVFLLDDHEIVRRGLRDLLEAEGDIEVVGEAATQQTAVDRVHALDPDVAVLDVRLEEGNGVEACREIRSRHPRTACLILTSFSDDEALFQAIMAGAAGYVLKQIRSADLVDAVRRVAAGQNLLDPVVTARVLERLRRGPAQDERLARLTEQEHKVLDLLAEGLTNREIGERLHLAEKTIKNYVTALLAKMGMARRTEAAVYAVRHQPPDTVVP
;
A
#
# COMPACT_ATOMS: atom_id res chain seq x y z
N MET A 1 -30.21 -31.16 -81.55
CA MET A 1 -30.63 -29.77 -81.70
C MET A 1 -31.04 -29.34 -80.31
N THR A 2 -30.13 -28.66 -79.65
CA THR A 2 -30.21 -27.25 -79.27
C THR A 2 -31.20 -27.05 -78.16
N GLY A 3 -30.90 -26.62 -76.98
CA GLY A 3 -30.15 -25.50 -76.51
C GLY A 3 -30.23 -25.42 -75.02
N GLU A 4 -29.18 -25.06 -74.42
CA GLU A 4 -29.11 -24.60 -73.06
C GLU A 4 -29.90 -23.28 -72.89
N PRO A 5 -30.27 -22.96 -71.60
CA PRO A 5 -29.84 -21.71 -71.11
C PRO A 5 -29.23 -21.75 -69.67
N ILE A 6 -28.26 -21.00 -69.59
CA ILE A 6 -27.40 -20.47 -68.55
C ILE A 6 -28.20 -20.00 -67.32
N GLY A 7 -27.95 -20.62 -66.12
CA GLY A 7 -28.42 -20.12 -64.84
C GLY A 7 -27.35 -19.30 -64.19
N VAL A 8 -27.65 -18.02 -63.98
CA VAL A 8 -26.76 -17.03 -63.23
C VAL A 8 -26.69 -17.35 -61.80
N ALA A 9 -25.48 -17.63 -61.35
CA ALA A 9 -25.11 -17.77 -59.86
C ALA A 9 -25.16 -16.39 -59.21
N GLY A 10 -26.16 -16.19 -58.38
CA GLY A 10 -26.18 -15.08 -57.39
C GLY A 10 -25.19 -15.29 -56.28
N SER A 11 -24.06 -14.62 -56.35
CA SER A 11 -23.11 -14.49 -55.24
C SER A 11 -23.65 -13.51 -54.21
N GLY A 12 -24.25 -14.05 -53.16
CA GLY A 12 -24.52 -13.28 -51.95
C GLY A 12 -23.21 -12.92 -51.23
N PRO A 13 -23.10 -11.73 -50.67
CA PRO A 13 -21.89 -11.38 -49.90
C PRO A 13 -21.82 -12.22 -48.64
N ASN A 14 -20.79 -13.04 -48.59
CA ASN A 14 -20.38 -13.78 -47.40
C ASN A 14 -19.88 -12.74 -46.39
N SER A 15 -20.76 -12.27 -45.51
CA SER A 15 -20.35 -11.49 -44.32
C SER A 15 -19.55 -12.43 -43.41
N VAL A 16 -18.26 -12.46 -43.64
CA VAL A 16 -17.30 -12.98 -42.72
C VAL A 16 -17.37 -12.03 -41.50
N GLN A 17 -18.25 -12.40 -40.58
CA GLN A 17 -18.21 -11.84 -39.24
C GLN A 17 -16.86 -12.27 -38.69
N SER A 18 -15.84 -11.39 -38.77
CA SER A 18 -14.58 -11.57 -38.11
C SER A 18 -14.90 -11.64 -36.62
N CYS A 19 -14.88 -12.84 -36.07
CA CYS A 19 -14.67 -13.03 -34.64
C CYS A 19 -13.32 -12.37 -34.33
N ILE A 20 -13.35 -11.12 -33.93
CA ILE A 20 -12.25 -10.50 -33.19
C ILE A 20 -12.10 -11.40 -31.97
N PRO A 21 -10.94 -12.05 -31.74
CA PRO A 21 -10.75 -12.75 -30.51
C PRO A 21 -11.02 -11.72 -29.41
N MET A 22 -11.86 -12.08 -28.43
CA MET A 22 -12.00 -11.31 -27.22
C MET A 22 -10.59 -11.22 -26.62
N THR A 23 -9.91 -10.10 -26.87
CA THR A 23 -8.70 -9.76 -26.12
C THR A 23 -9.11 -9.84 -24.67
N ASP A 24 -8.45 -10.70 -23.92
CA ASP A 24 -8.66 -10.82 -22.49
C ASP A 24 -8.56 -9.40 -21.92
N ARG A 25 -9.71 -8.86 -21.49
CA ARG A 25 -9.75 -7.54 -20.87
C ARG A 25 -8.99 -7.64 -19.57
N ILE A 26 -8.22 -6.62 -19.27
CA ILE A 26 -7.55 -6.50 -17.97
C ILE A 26 -8.63 -6.26 -16.91
N THR A 27 -8.76 -7.18 -15.98
CA THR A 27 -9.71 -7.10 -14.86
C THR A 27 -9.10 -6.33 -13.70
N VAL A 28 -9.79 -5.29 -13.22
CA VAL A 28 -9.30 -4.39 -12.18
C VAL A 28 -10.24 -4.38 -10.98
N PHE A 29 -9.67 -4.42 -9.78
CA PHE A 29 -10.36 -4.18 -8.52
C PHE A 29 -9.94 -2.85 -7.93
N LEU A 30 -10.90 -2.06 -7.37
CA LEU A 30 -10.63 -0.74 -6.77
C LEU A 30 -10.86 -0.75 -5.25
N LEU A 31 -9.89 -0.25 -4.49
CA LEU A 31 -10.03 0.00 -3.06
C LEU A 31 -9.72 1.47 -2.76
N ASP A 32 -10.74 2.21 -2.37
CA ASP A 32 -10.67 3.61 -1.92
C ASP A 32 -11.92 3.88 -1.06
N ASP A 33 -11.83 4.58 0.04
CA ASP A 33 -12.97 4.89 0.91
C ASP A 33 -13.86 6.02 0.34
N HIS A 34 -13.35 6.82 -0.61
CA HIS A 34 -14.08 7.90 -1.26
C HIS A 34 -14.87 7.40 -2.50
N GLU A 35 -16.19 7.35 -2.42
CA GLU A 35 -17.05 6.92 -3.54
C GLU A 35 -16.84 7.70 -4.83
N ILE A 36 -16.66 9.03 -4.73
CA ILE A 36 -16.44 9.88 -5.92
C ILE A 36 -15.13 9.51 -6.63
N VAL A 37 -14.08 9.19 -5.87
CA VAL A 37 -12.79 8.78 -6.41
C VAL A 37 -12.93 7.42 -7.11
N ARG A 38 -13.57 6.44 -6.46
CA ARG A 38 -13.79 5.12 -7.07
C ARG A 38 -14.58 5.23 -8.38
N ARG A 39 -15.66 6.02 -8.40
CA ARG A 39 -16.45 6.24 -9.63
C ARG A 39 -15.60 6.87 -10.73
N GLY A 40 -14.81 7.92 -10.41
CA GLY A 40 -13.92 8.57 -11.37
C GLY A 40 -12.85 7.62 -11.91
N LEU A 41 -12.28 6.76 -11.07
CA LEU A 41 -11.31 5.74 -11.50
C LEU A 41 -11.94 4.68 -12.40
N ARG A 42 -13.14 4.22 -12.07
CA ARG A 42 -13.89 3.28 -12.92
C ARG A 42 -14.14 3.88 -14.29
N ASP A 43 -14.76 5.07 -14.36
CA ASP A 43 -15.09 5.73 -15.61
C ASP A 43 -13.83 5.94 -16.47
N LEU A 44 -12.72 6.32 -15.83
CA LEU A 44 -11.43 6.52 -16.50
C LEU A 44 -10.89 5.22 -17.12
N LEU A 45 -10.87 4.13 -16.33
CA LEU A 45 -10.29 2.86 -16.77
C LEU A 45 -11.16 2.18 -17.83
N GLU A 46 -12.48 2.16 -17.65
CA GLU A 46 -13.41 1.51 -18.58
C GLU A 46 -13.56 2.27 -19.92
N ALA A 47 -13.28 3.59 -19.94
CA ALA A 47 -13.26 4.37 -21.17
C ALA A 47 -12.24 3.88 -22.21
N GLU A 48 -11.20 3.16 -21.78
CA GLU A 48 -10.15 2.62 -22.64
C GLU A 48 -10.59 1.38 -23.43
N GLY A 49 -11.65 0.69 -23.00
CA GLY A 49 -12.26 -0.45 -23.67
C GLY A 49 -11.55 -1.80 -23.49
N ASP A 50 -10.29 -1.80 -23.12
CA ASP A 50 -9.47 -3.00 -22.82
C ASP A 50 -9.34 -3.30 -21.31
N ILE A 51 -9.92 -2.44 -20.46
CA ILE A 51 -9.92 -2.59 -19.00
C ILE A 51 -11.36 -2.71 -18.52
N GLU A 52 -11.60 -3.59 -17.53
CA GLU A 52 -12.90 -3.80 -16.89
C GLU A 52 -12.76 -3.76 -15.38
N VAL A 53 -13.54 -2.92 -14.70
CA VAL A 53 -13.56 -2.86 -13.22
C VAL A 53 -14.55 -3.90 -12.70
N VAL A 54 -14.03 -5.05 -12.28
CA VAL A 54 -14.82 -6.20 -11.83
C VAL A 54 -15.31 -6.09 -10.39
N GLY A 55 -14.76 -5.16 -9.60
CA GLY A 55 -15.19 -4.96 -8.22
C GLY A 55 -14.60 -3.73 -7.55
N GLU A 56 -15.25 -3.33 -6.46
CA GLU A 56 -14.85 -2.19 -5.63
C GLU A 56 -15.05 -2.49 -4.15
N ALA A 57 -14.27 -1.83 -3.30
CA ALA A 57 -14.47 -1.82 -1.85
C ALA A 57 -14.10 -0.46 -1.26
N ALA A 58 -14.66 -0.15 -0.08
CA ALA A 58 -14.31 1.02 0.72
C ALA A 58 -13.44 0.66 1.94
N THR A 59 -13.37 -0.62 2.32
CA THR A 59 -12.62 -1.07 3.50
C THR A 59 -11.64 -2.19 3.15
N GLN A 60 -10.59 -2.31 3.92
CA GLN A 60 -9.55 -3.35 3.76
C GLN A 60 -10.17 -4.76 3.73
N GLN A 61 -10.98 -5.11 4.74
CA GLN A 61 -11.52 -6.46 4.87
C GLN A 61 -12.40 -6.83 3.67
N THR A 62 -13.30 -5.92 3.27
CA THR A 62 -14.16 -6.14 2.10
C THR A 62 -13.33 -6.32 0.82
N ALA A 63 -12.22 -5.57 0.67
CA ALA A 63 -11.35 -5.68 -0.49
C ALA A 63 -10.69 -7.06 -0.57
N VAL A 64 -10.11 -7.53 0.53
CA VAL A 64 -9.45 -8.86 0.59
C VAL A 64 -10.42 -9.97 0.25
N ASP A 65 -11.64 -9.96 0.85
CA ASP A 65 -12.65 -10.99 0.61
C ASP A 65 -13.15 -10.99 -0.84
N ARG A 66 -13.38 -9.80 -1.41
CA ARG A 66 -13.88 -9.67 -2.79
C ARG A 66 -12.81 -9.96 -3.84
N VAL A 67 -11.57 -9.55 -3.64
CA VAL A 67 -10.45 -9.91 -4.52
C VAL A 67 -10.29 -11.42 -4.55
N HIS A 68 -10.45 -12.10 -3.40
CA HIS A 68 -10.44 -13.56 -3.35
C HIS A 68 -11.51 -14.20 -4.24
N ALA A 69 -12.70 -13.63 -4.26
CA ALA A 69 -13.83 -14.16 -5.03
C ALA A 69 -13.75 -13.84 -6.53
N LEU A 70 -13.14 -12.71 -6.89
CA LEU A 70 -13.14 -12.16 -8.25
C LEU A 70 -11.86 -12.48 -9.03
N ASP A 71 -10.75 -12.79 -8.34
CA ASP A 71 -9.40 -13.08 -8.89
C ASP A 71 -8.98 -12.09 -10.01
N PRO A 72 -8.97 -10.75 -9.73
CA PRO A 72 -8.65 -9.75 -10.73
C PRO A 72 -7.16 -9.77 -11.09
N ASP A 73 -6.82 -9.30 -12.31
CA ASP A 73 -5.43 -9.16 -12.75
C ASP A 73 -4.70 -8.08 -11.95
N VAL A 74 -5.39 -6.97 -11.67
CA VAL A 74 -4.82 -5.81 -10.96
C VAL A 74 -5.75 -5.36 -9.82
N ALA A 75 -5.20 -5.09 -8.66
CA ALA A 75 -5.85 -4.40 -7.57
C ALA A 75 -5.23 -3.00 -7.39
N VAL A 76 -6.02 -1.95 -7.62
CA VAL A 76 -5.64 -0.54 -7.36
C VAL A 76 -6.09 -0.19 -5.97
N LEU A 77 -5.15 0.14 -5.09
CA LEU A 77 -5.38 0.25 -3.65
C LEU A 77 -4.96 1.63 -3.13
N ASP A 78 -5.89 2.37 -2.52
CA ASP A 78 -5.52 3.57 -1.76
C ASP A 78 -4.83 3.18 -0.45
N VAL A 79 -3.76 3.90 -0.10
CA VAL A 79 -3.03 3.69 1.16
C VAL A 79 -3.89 4.02 2.37
N ARG A 80 -4.58 5.15 2.33
CA ARG A 80 -5.34 5.68 3.47
C ARG A 80 -6.81 5.38 3.33
N LEU A 81 -7.34 4.61 4.26
CA LEU A 81 -8.75 4.28 4.37
C LEU A 81 -9.26 4.72 5.75
N GLU A 82 -10.52 5.09 5.84
CA GLU A 82 -11.16 5.33 7.14
C GLU A 82 -11.16 4.06 8.00
N GLU A 83 -11.35 2.88 7.36
CA GLU A 83 -11.31 1.58 8.02
C GLU A 83 -10.25 0.69 7.38
N GLY A 84 -9.11 0.52 8.07
CA GLY A 84 -8.00 -0.32 7.64
C GLY A 84 -6.89 0.45 6.92
N ASN A 85 -6.10 -0.27 6.12
CA ASN A 85 -4.94 0.25 5.42
C ASN A 85 -4.72 -0.50 4.11
N GLY A 86 -4.54 0.25 3.00
CA GLY A 86 -4.33 -0.36 1.69
C GLY A 86 -3.02 -1.12 1.54
N VAL A 87 -2.00 -0.78 2.30
CA VAL A 87 -0.72 -1.54 2.31
C VAL A 87 -0.92 -2.91 2.98
N GLU A 88 -1.70 -2.98 4.07
CA GLU A 88 -2.06 -4.25 4.68
C GLU A 88 -2.96 -5.08 3.76
N ALA A 89 -3.94 -4.44 3.07
CA ALA A 89 -4.72 -5.10 2.04
C ALA A 89 -3.81 -5.70 0.94
N CYS A 90 -2.82 -4.94 0.47
CA CYS A 90 -1.83 -5.41 -0.50
C CYS A 90 -1.10 -6.66 0.01
N ARG A 91 -0.61 -6.63 1.25
CA ARG A 91 0.11 -7.77 1.88
C ARG A 91 -0.76 -9.02 1.94
N GLU A 92 -2.01 -8.90 2.37
CA GLU A 92 -2.93 -10.02 2.45
C GLU A 92 -3.31 -10.55 1.07
N ILE A 93 -3.62 -9.67 0.10
CA ILE A 93 -3.91 -10.04 -1.28
C ILE A 93 -2.71 -10.78 -1.88
N ARG A 94 -1.51 -10.22 -1.80
CA ARG A 94 -0.30 -10.83 -2.35
C ARG A 94 0.04 -12.18 -1.71
N SER A 95 -0.25 -12.35 -0.43
CA SER A 95 -0.04 -13.63 0.28
C SER A 95 -0.99 -14.73 -0.20
N ARG A 96 -2.26 -14.39 -0.47
CA ARG A 96 -3.30 -15.36 -0.84
C ARG A 96 -3.47 -15.48 -2.36
N HIS A 97 -3.24 -14.40 -3.10
CA HIS A 97 -3.42 -14.26 -4.54
C HIS A 97 -2.16 -13.69 -5.20
N PRO A 98 -1.08 -14.47 -5.31
CA PRO A 98 0.19 -13.98 -5.88
C PRO A 98 0.11 -13.58 -7.37
N ARG A 99 -0.96 -13.93 -8.08
CA ARG A 99 -1.20 -13.52 -9.47
C ARG A 99 -1.73 -12.09 -9.58
N THR A 100 -2.58 -11.66 -8.64
CA THR A 100 -3.12 -10.30 -8.63
C THR A 100 -2.00 -9.29 -8.41
N ALA A 101 -1.73 -8.43 -9.37
CA ALA A 101 -0.76 -7.34 -9.24
C ALA A 101 -1.36 -6.20 -8.41
N CYS A 102 -0.69 -5.75 -7.37
CA CYS A 102 -1.16 -4.65 -6.54
C CYS A 102 -0.49 -3.34 -6.96
N LEU A 103 -1.28 -2.34 -7.35
CA LEU A 103 -0.86 -0.97 -7.65
C LEU A 103 -1.33 -0.05 -6.52
N ILE A 104 -0.41 0.52 -5.78
CA ILE A 104 -0.73 1.46 -4.71
C ILE A 104 -0.96 2.86 -5.29
N LEU A 105 -2.10 3.46 -4.96
CA LEU A 105 -2.47 4.81 -5.36
C LEU A 105 -2.60 5.69 -4.11
N THR A 106 -1.87 6.81 -4.02
CA THR A 106 -1.82 7.64 -2.81
C THR A 106 -1.73 9.13 -3.12
N SER A 107 -2.20 9.93 -2.18
CA SER A 107 -2.11 11.40 -2.29
C SER A 107 -0.76 11.97 -1.79
N PHE A 108 0.10 11.17 -1.19
CA PHE A 108 1.33 11.63 -0.54
C PHE A 108 2.56 10.85 -1.01
N SER A 109 3.63 11.61 -1.27
CA SER A 109 4.99 11.06 -1.47
C SER A 109 5.65 10.89 -0.10
N ASP A 110 5.28 9.85 0.65
CA ASP A 110 5.90 9.50 1.92
C ASP A 110 6.84 8.31 1.70
N ASP A 111 8.12 8.52 1.97
CA ASP A 111 9.15 7.46 1.82
C ASP A 111 8.83 6.23 2.68
N GLU A 112 8.18 6.42 3.84
CA GLU A 112 7.77 5.31 4.70
C GLU A 112 6.62 4.50 4.08
N ALA A 113 5.58 5.17 3.57
CA ALA A 113 4.46 4.49 2.89
C ALA A 113 4.94 3.74 1.65
N LEU A 114 5.86 4.33 0.88
CA LEU A 114 6.49 3.68 -0.26
C LEU A 114 7.30 2.44 0.16
N PHE A 115 8.09 2.55 1.24
CA PHE A 115 8.84 1.42 1.80
C PHE A 115 7.89 0.28 2.19
N GLN A 116 6.84 0.58 2.93
CA GLN A 116 5.85 -0.40 3.36
C GLN A 116 5.12 -1.05 2.18
N ALA A 117 4.78 -0.29 1.13
CA ALA A 117 4.16 -0.81 -0.09
C ALA A 117 5.07 -1.83 -0.81
N ILE A 118 6.36 -1.52 -0.93
CA ILE A 118 7.36 -2.43 -1.52
C ILE A 118 7.47 -3.71 -0.68
N MET A 119 7.53 -3.58 0.64
CA MET A 119 7.59 -4.74 1.56
C MET A 119 6.31 -5.58 1.54
N ALA A 120 5.16 -4.98 1.22
CA ALA A 120 3.90 -5.68 1.02
C ALA A 120 3.83 -6.40 -0.33
N GLY A 121 4.80 -6.21 -1.22
CA GLY A 121 4.86 -6.84 -2.55
C GLY A 121 4.05 -6.09 -3.61
N ALA A 122 3.86 -4.78 -3.47
CA ALA A 122 3.23 -3.96 -4.52
C ALA A 122 4.06 -4.00 -5.81
N ALA A 123 3.38 -4.11 -6.95
CA ALA A 123 3.98 -4.05 -8.28
C ALA A 123 4.25 -2.61 -8.74
N GLY A 124 3.61 -1.62 -8.10
CA GLY A 124 3.81 -0.22 -8.41
C GLY A 124 3.26 0.70 -7.32
N TYR A 125 3.75 1.94 -7.32
CA TYR A 125 3.34 3.00 -6.41
C TYR A 125 3.14 4.28 -7.23
N VAL A 126 1.95 4.85 -7.18
CA VAL A 126 1.52 5.96 -8.02
C VAL A 126 0.87 7.06 -7.16
N LEU A 127 1.18 8.31 -7.46
CA LEU A 127 0.54 9.45 -6.79
C LEU A 127 -0.81 9.76 -7.44
N LYS A 128 -1.87 10.04 -6.65
CA LYS A 128 -3.20 10.44 -7.14
C LYS A 128 -3.18 11.73 -8.00
N GLN A 129 -2.08 12.48 -7.97
CA GLN A 129 -1.86 13.67 -8.82
C GLN A 129 -1.34 13.33 -10.23
N ILE A 130 -1.18 12.04 -10.55
CA ILE A 130 -0.76 11.57 -11.86
C ILE A 130 -1.79 11.92 -12.95
N ARG A 131 -1.35 12.09 -14.19
CA ARG A 131 -2.27 12.25 -15.32
C ARG A 131 -3.02 10.93 -15.56
N SER A 132 -4.27 11.06 -16.01
CA SER A 132 -5.15 9.91 -16.27
C SER A 132 -4.52 8.86 -17.21
N ALA A 133 -3.89 9.30 -18.29
CA ALA A 133 -3.20 8.41 -19.23
C ALA A 133 -2.04 7.61 -18.60
N ASP A 134 -1.33 8.22 -17.66
CA ASP A 134 -0.20 7.57 -16.99
C ASP A 134 -0.70 6.50 -15.98
N LEU A 135 -1.88 6.68 -15.37
CA LEU A 135 -2.50 5.67 -14.51
C LEU A 135 -2.95 4.45 -15.33
N VAL A 136 -3.59 4.69 -16.47
CA VAL A 136 -4.00 3.63 -17.39
C VAL A 136 -2.79 2.83 -17.86
N ASP A 137 -1.71 3.51 -18.30
CA ASP A 137 -0.45 2.86 -18.67
C ASP A 137 0.13 2.04 -17.51
N ALA A 138 0.09 2.56 -16.29
CA ALA A 138 0.55 1.85 -15.10
C ALA A 138 -0.25 0.56 -14.88
N VAL A 139 -1.59 0.59 -15.00
CA VAL A 139 -2.44 -0.60 -14.88
C VAL A 139 -2.07 -1.64 -15.94
N ARG A 140 -1.93 -1.24 -17.21
CA ARG A 140 -1.54 -2.16 -18.31
C ARG A 140 -0.18 -2.81 -18.06
N ARG A 141 0.78 -2.03 -17.61
CA ARG A 141 2.15 -2.52 -17.36
C ARG A 141 2.21 -3.49 -16.19
N VAL A 142 1.51 -3.23 -15.08
CA VAL A 142 1.49 -4.18 -13.95
C VAL A 142 0.69 -5.43 -14.29
N ALA A 143 -0.38 -5.34 -15.09
CA ALA A 143 -1.10 -6.50 -15.60
C ALA A 143 -0.20 -7.39 -16.48
N ALA A 144 0.69 -6.78 -17.27
CA ALA A 144 1.71 -7.49 -18.05
C ALA A 144 2.88 -8.02 -17.21
N GLY A 145 2.82 -7.95 -15.88
CA GLY A 145 3.84 -8.44 -14.96
C GLY A 145 5.05 -7.51 -14.81
N GLN A 146 4.99 -6.27 -15.30
CA GLN A 146 6.07 -5.30 -15.11
C GLN A 146 6.03 -4.71 -13.71
N ASN A 147 7.20 -4.50 -13.13
CA ASN A 147 7.34 -3.77 -11.88
C ASN A 147 7.59 -2.28 -12.20
N LEU A 148 6.74 -1.40 -11.64
CA LEU A 148 6.81 0.06 -11.83
C LEU A 148 7.58 0.78 -10.73
N LEU A 149 8.22 0.04 -9.84
CA LEU A 149 9.04 0.64 -8.80
C LEU A 149 10.34 1.16 -9.42
N ASP A 150 10.64 2.44 -9.20
CA ASP A 150 11.87 3.05 -9.65
C ASP A 150 13.08 2.27 -9.10
N PRO A 151 14.06 1.88 -9.94
CA PRO A 151 15.27 1.20 -9.49
C PRO A 151 16.03 1.95 -8.39
N VAL A 152 16.05 3.29 -8.42
CA VAL A 152 16.68 4.14 -7.40
C VAL A 152 15.93 4.00 -6.07
N VAL A 153 14.59 3.99 -6.11
CA VAL A 153 13.74 3.79 -4.93
C VAL A 153 13.93 2.39 -4.38
N THR A 154 13.92 1.39 -5.25
CA THR A 154 14.17 -0.01 -4.86
C THR A 154 15.55 -0.18 -4.23
N ALA A 155 16.58 0.48 -4.75
CA ALA A 155 17.93 0.47 -4.18
C ALA A 155 17.95 1.10 -2.77
N ARG A 156 17.24 2.20 -2.53
CA ARG A 156 17.10 2.81 -1.20
C ARG A 156 16.41 1.88 -0.21
N VAL A 157 15.35 1.20 -0.63
CA VAL A 157 14.67 0.20 0.19
C VAL A 157 15.59 -0.96 0.55
N LEU A 158 16.34 -1.49 -0.43
CA LEU A 158 17.32 -2.54 -0.19
C LEU A 158 18.43 -2.09 0.76
N GLU A 159 18.89 -0.84 0.63
CA GLU A 159 19.88 -0.27 1.55
C GLU A 159 19.31 -0.14 2.96
N ARG A 160 18.06 0.29 3.11
CA ARG A 160 17.36 0.34 4.40
C ARG A 160 17.19 -1.05 5.03
N LEU A 161 16.87 -2.07 4.22
CA LEU A 161 16.80 -3.46 4.68
C LEU A 161 18.17 -3.99 5.14
N ARG A 162 19.25 -3.66 4.41
CA ARG A 162 20.62 -4.05 4.79
C ARG A 162 21.10 -3.38 6.06
N ARG A 163 20.64 -2.15 6.31
CA ARG A 163 20.96 -1.42 7.55
C ARG A 163 20.17 -1.92 8.75
N GLY A 164 19.18 -2.78 8.54
CA GLY A 164 18.18 -3.16 9.55
C GLY A 164 17.13 -2.06 9.73
N PRO A 165 16.12 -2.27 10.62
CA PRO A 165 15.24 -1.19 11.02
C PRO A 165 16.12 -0.03 11.39
N ALA A 166 15.92 1.13 10.75
CA ALA A 166 16.70 2.32 11.04
C ALA A 166 16.66 2.47 12.57
N GLN A 167 17.79 2.23 13.21
CA GLN A 167 17.93 2.69 14.58
C GLN A 167 17.68 4.19 14.46
N ASP A 168 16.49 4.59 14.89
CA ASP A 168 16.13 5.99 14.89
C ASP A 168 17.30 6.72 15.55
N GLU A 169 17.97 7.60 14.82
CA GLU A 169 19.16 8.27 15.33
C GLU A 169 18.89 8.93 16.69
N ARG A 170 17.64 9.26 16.96
CA ARG A 170 17.20 9.79 18.26
C ARG A 170 17.21 8.71 19.33
N LEU A 171 16.72 7.51 19.00
CA LEU A 171 16.77 6.37 19.92
C LEU A 171 18.20 5.86 20.07
N ALA A 172 18.99 5.81 19.02
CA ALA A 172 20.40 5.40 19.08
C ALA A 172 21.29 6.30 19.96
N ARG A 173 20.86 7.55 20.22
CA ARG A 173 21.56 8.48 21.14
C ARG A 173 21.23 8.24 22.61
N LEU A 174 20.21 7.42 22.91
CA LEU A 174 19.80 7.14 24.26
C LEU A 174 20.67 6.05 24.87
N THR A 175 20.97 6.18 26.16
CA THR A 175 21.58 5.12 26.94
C THR A 175 20.53 4.04 27.27
N GLU A 176 20.98 2.85 27.69
CA GLU A 176 20.07 1.75 28.09
C GLU A 176 19.07 2.17 29.18
N GLN A 177 19.51 3.01 30.14
CA GLN A 177 18.64 3.52 31.20
C GLN A 177 17.62 4.54 30.65
N GLU A 178 18.01 5.38 29.69
CA GLU A 178 17.11 6.34 29.05
C GLU A 178 16.08 5.62 28.18
N HIS A 179 16.43 4.49 27.54
CA HIS A 179 15.46 3.62 26.85
C HIS A 179 14.42 3.06 27.80
N LYS A 180 14.86 2.45 28.91
CA LYS A 180 13.93 1.92 29.94
C LYS A 180 12.98 3.00 30.48
N VAL A 181 13.48 4.22 30.66
CA VAL A 181 12.63 5.35 31.08
C VAL A 181 11.66 5.74 29.97
N LEU A 182 12.09 5.75 28.71
CA LEU A 182 11.25 6.07 27.56
C LEU A 182 10.12 5.05 27.39
N ASP A 183 10.40 3.76 27.53
CA ASP A 183 9.40 2.70 27.47
C ASP A 183 8.31 2.88 28.53
N LEU A 184 8.71 3.17 29.77
CA LEU A 184 7.77 3.43 30.86
C LEU A 184 7.00 4.75 30.69
N LEU A 185 7.57 5.74 30.01
CA LEU A 185 6.85 6.94 29.60
C LEU A 185 5.76 6.64 28.54
N ALA A 186 6.03 5.70 27.64
CA ALA A 186 5.07 5.24 26.65
C ALA A 186 3.87 4.51 27.29
N GLU A 187 4.12 3.80 28.40
CA GLU A 187 3.06 3.21 29.25
C GLU A 187 2.23 4.26 30.03
N GLY A 188 2.61 5.53 29.97
CA GLY A 188 1.92 6.63 30.64
C GLY A 188 2.28 6.84 32.11
N LEU A 189 3.29 6.15 32.66
CA LEU A 189 3.67 6.21 34.06
C LEU A 189 4.24 7.59 34.45
N THR A 190 3.95 8.03 35.68
CA THR A 190 4.54 9.23 36.26
C THR A 190 6.01 9.01 36.70
N ASN A 191 6.77 10.07 36.91
CA ASN A 191 8.17 9.95 37.34
C ASN A 191 8.32 9.17 38.66
N ARG A 192 7.33 9.26 39.55
CA ARG A 192 7.29 8.50 40.79
C ARG A 192 7.12 7.02 40.53
N GLU A 193 6.14 6.64 39.73
CA GLU A 193 5.87 5.23 39.35
C GLU A 193 7.06 4.61 38.59
N ILE A 194 7.68 5.37 37.69
CA ILE A 194 8.90 4.95 36.99
C ILE A 194 10.02 4.73 38.00
N GLY A 195 10.18 5.63 39.00
CA GLY A 195 11.16 5.50 40.05
C GLY A 195 10.94 4.24 40.89
N GLU A 196 9.71 3.96 41.29
CA GLU A 196 9.33 2.74 42.00
C GLU A 196 9.66 1.49 41.18
N ARG A 197 9.35 1.48 39.87
CA ARG A 197 9.60 0.35 38.99
C ARG A 197 11.08 0.09 38.68
N LEU A 198 11.87 1.15 38.60
CA LEU A 198 13.33 1.05 38.33
C LEU A 198 14.19 1.09 39.61
N HIS A 199 13.58 1.16 40.79
CA HIS A 199 14.25 1.31 42.09
C HIS A 199 15.18 2.54 42.16
N LEU A 200 14.70 3.67 41.59
CA LEU A 200 15.42 4.94 41.55
C LEU A 200 14.59 6.06 42.19
N ALA A 201 15.28 7.07 42.73
CA ALA A 201 14.60 8.25 43.26
C ALA A 201 13.89 9.04 42.15
N GLU A 202 12.70 9.59 42.42
CA GLU A 202 11.92 10.40 41.48
C GLU A 202 12.74 11.54 40.86
N LYS A 203 13.63 12.18 41.68
CA LYS A 203 14.55 13.22 41.19
C LYS A 203 15.49 12.69 40.09
N THR A 204 15.95 11.45 40.23
CA THR A 204 16.82 10.79 39.25
C THR A 204 16.05 10.56 37.92
N ILE A 205 14.80 10.08 38.01
CA ILE A 205 13.94 9.92 36.83
C ILE A 205 13.68 11.24 36.12
N LYS A 206 13.44 12.32 36.89
CA LYS A 206 13.28 13.66 36.31
C LYS A 206 14.51 14.10 35.49
N ASN A 207 15.72 13.77 35.98
CA ASN A 207 16.95 14.05 35.24
C ASN A 207 17.05 13.21 33.97
N TYR A 208 16.73 11.90 34.00
CA TYR A 208 16.67 11.05 32.80
C TYR A 208 15.66 11.56 31.77
N VAL A 209 14.45 11.93 32.22
CA VAL A 209 13.44 12.51 31.31
C VAL A 209 13.95 13.79 30.66
N THR A 210 14.59 14.66 31.38
CA THR A 210 15.17 15.90 30.82
C THR A 210 16.28 15.59 29.82
N ALA A 211 17.19 14.65 30.14
CA ALA A 211 18.27 14.28 29.25
C ALA A 211 17.79 13.62 27.97
N LEU A 212 16.83 12.67 28.07
CA LEU A 212 16.28 11.99 26.90
C LEU A 212 15.53 12.97 25.98
N LEU A 213 14.73 13.90 26.53
CA LEU A 213 14.04 14.91 25.75
C LEU A 213 15.01 15.80 24.97
N ALA A 214 16.10 16.23 25.63
CA ALA A 214 17.16 17.00 24.98
C ALA A 214 17.84 16.22 23.85
N LYS A 215 18.17 14.94 24.06
CA LYS A 215 18.78 14.06 23.04
C LYS A 215 17.85 13.77 21.86
N MET A 216 16.54 13.64 22.14
CA MET A 216 15.51 13.42 21.11
C MET A 216 15.08 14.70 20.40
N GLY A 217 15.50 15.90 20.88
CA GLY A 217 15.08 17.19 20.34
C GLY A 217 13.59 17.48 20.57
N MET A 218 13.02 17.00 21.69
CA MET A 218 11.60 17.14 22.03
C MET A 218 11.40 18.11 23.21
N ALA A 219 10.34 18.92 23.16
CA ALA A 219 10.03 19.90 24.19
C ALA A 219 9.17 19.32 25.32
N ARG A 220 8.39 18.27 25.07
CA ARG A 220 7.39 17.74 26.01
C ARG A 220 7.48 16.23 26.16
N ARG A 221 7.24 15.75 27.39
CA ARG A 221 7.21 14.30 27.69
C ARG A 221 6.15 13.55 26.88
N THR A 222 5.02 14.18 26.58
CA THR A 222 3.95 13.61 25.75
C THR A 222 4.41 13.37 24.32
N GLU A 223 5.27 14.22 23.78
CA GLU A 223 5.88 14.03 22.46
C GLU A 223 6.75 12.79 22.44
N ALA A 224 7.57 12.60 23.48
CA ALA A 224 8.43 11.43 23.62
C ALA A 224 7.62 10.14 23.84
N ALA A 225 6.56 10.18 24.63
CA ALA A 225 5.67 9.03 24.84
C ALA A 225 4.97 8.59 23.55
N VAL A 226 4.36 9.55 22.82
CA VAL A 226 3.71 9.26 21.52
C VAL A 226 4.73 8.74 20.50
N TYR A 227 5.94 9.29 20.52
CA TYR A 227 7.00 8.86 19.63
C TYR A 227 7.42 7.41 19.93
N ALA A 228 7.61 7.06 21.20
CA ALA A 228 7.95 5.71 21.62
C ALA A 228 6.88 4.68 21.19
N VAL A 229 5.59 4.96 21.45
CA VAL A 229 4.48 4.09 21.03
C VAL A 229 4.50 3.82 19.53
N ARG A 230 4.84 4.81 18.69
CA ARG A 230 4.89 4.66 17.23
C ARG A 230 6.12 3.88 16.71
N HIS A 231 7.18 3.77 17.51
CA HIS A 231 8.46 3.19 17.10
C HIS A 231 8.85 1.94 17.90
N GLN A 232 8.00 1.51 18.85
CA GLN A 232 8.16 0.21 19.51
C GLN A 232 7.82 -0.92 18.50
N PRO A 233 8.65 -1.97 18.39
CA PRO A 233 8.28 -3.16 17.64
C PRO A 233 7.05 -3.81 18.30
N PRO A 234 6.14 -4.44 17.51
CA PRO A 234 4.85 -4.96 17.99
C PRO A 234 4.93 -6.12 18.99
N ASP A 235 6.11 -6.56 19.42
CA ASP A 235 6.33 -7.80 20.19
C ASP A 235 6.78 -7.60 21.64
N THR A 236 6.55 -6.45 22.27
CA THR A 236 6.88 -6.30 23.69
C THR A 236 5.63 -6.20 24.55
N VAL A 237 4.68 -7.12 24.40
CA VAL A 237 3.74 -7.44 25.47
C VAL A 237 4.40 -8.50 26.33
N VAL A 238 5.10 -8.08 27.36
CA VAL A 238 5.56 -8.97 28.44
C VAL A 238 4.33 -9.35 29.28
N PRO A 239 4.13 -10.65 29.55
CA PRO A 239 3.00 -11.17 30.31
C PRO A 239 2.91 -10.68 31.75
#